data_8cd80e8576497d47aacafd8a2b23f17f
#
_entry.id   8cd80e8576497d47aacafd8a2b23f17f
#
_cell.length_a   1.000
_cell.length_b   1.000
_cell.length_c   1.000
_cell.angle_alpha   90.00
_cell.angle_beta   90.00
_cell.angle_gamma   90.00
#
_symmetry.space_group_name_H-M   'P 1'
#
loop_
_entity.id
_entity.type
_entity.pdbx_description
1 polymer ?
#
loop_
_entity_poly.entity_id
_entity_poly.type
_entity_poly.pdbx_seq_one_letter_code
_entity_poly.pdbx_strand_id
1 'polypeptide(L)'
;MQTLVGTTAPDFSAQTSEGDEFSLSDLDGRWKVLFFYAEDGSPTCKRGCLSFKEQYNIFNSLEPPVEIIGISQNTVDEHKEFKEELALPFILLSDPDRKIAESYGVPVHLGKFPSKSSFVIGPDNKIHFVYDWLFRPRQHVAKILRSLSSVTS
;
A
#
# COMPACT_ATOMS: atom_id res chain seq x y z
N MET A 1 8.45 6.34 -12.28
CA MET A 1 7.32 6.31 -11.32
C MET A 1 6.23 7.31 -11.67
N GLN A 2 6.62 8.55 -11.90
CA GLN A 2 5.65 9.63 -12.21
C GLN A 2 4.85 9.39 -13.47
N THR A 3 5.42 8.63 -14.41
CA THR A 3 4.74 8.33 -15.67
C THR A 3 3.50 7.46 -15.50
N LEU A 4 3.32 6.85 -14.32
CA LEU A 4 2.15 6.02 -14.04
C LEU A 4 0.91 6.82 -13.64
N VAL A 5 1.09 8.09 -13.24
CA VAL A 5 -0.04 8.95 -12.87
C VAL A 5 -0.94 9.15 -14.09
N GLY A 6 -2.24 8.94 -13.91
CA GLY A 6 -3.23 9.05 -14.97
C GLY A 6 -3.46 7.76 -15.75
N THR A 7 -2.67 6.73 -15.51
CA THR A 7 -2.85 5.42 -16.17
C THR A 7 -3.72 4.51 -15.32
N THR A 8 -4.27 3.47 -15.95
CA THR A 8 -5.03 2.45 -15.22
C THR A 8 -4.09 1.62 -14.37
N ALA A 9 -4.45 1.44 -13.09
CA ALA A 9 -3.67 0.63 -12.17
C ALA A 9 -3.69 -0.83 -12.64
N PRO A 10 -2.52 -1.50 -12.75
CA PRO A 10 -2.50 -2.91 -13.10
C PRO A 10 -3.28 -3.74 -12.10
N ASP A 11 -4.19 -4.61 -12.59
CA ASP A 11 -4.89 -5.54 -11.72
C ASP A 11 -3.93 -6.68 -11.31
N PHE A 12 -4.23 -7.31 -10.20
CA PHE A 12 -3.43 -8.42 -9.70
C PHE A 12 -4.25 -9.24 -8.74
N SER A 13 -3.75 -10.44 -8.44
CA SER A 13 -4.29 -11.28 -7.38
C SER A 13 -3.14 -11.74 -6.49
N ALA A 14 -3.37 -11.78 -5.19
CA ALA A 14 -2.38 -12.19 -4.23
C ALA A 14 -3.06 -12.74 -2.97
N GLN A 15 -2.31 -13.48 -2.16
CA GLN A 15 -2.85 -13.98 -0.90
C GLN A 15 -2.70 -12.95 0.19
N THR A 16 -3.74 -12.82 1.01
CA THR A 16 -3.71 -11.96 2.20
C THR A 16 -2.98 -12.69 3.33
N SER A 17 -2.72 -11.95 4.41
CA SER A 17 -2.13 -12.52 5.62
C SER A 17 -3.00 -13.62 6.24
N GLU A 18 -4.28 -13.69 5.86
CA GLU A 18 -5.20 -14.74 6.34
C GLU A 18 -5.27 -15.94 5.38
N GLY A 19 -4.49 -15.91 4.29
CA GLY A 19 -4.47 -16.98 3.31
C GLY A 19 -5.55 -16.91 2.25
N ASP A 20 -6.39 -15.89 2.28
CA ASP A 20 -7.45 -15.68 1.29
C ASP A 20 -6.89 -15.02 0.04
N GLU A 21 -7.50 -15.29 -1.11
CA GLU A 21 -7.14 -14.62 -2.33
C GLU A 21 -7.81 -13.24 -2.39
N PHE A 22 -7.03 -12.24 -2.77
CA PHE A 22 -7.49 -10.87 -2.93
C PHE A 22 -7.08 -10.37 -4.32
N SER A 23 -7.99 -9.70 -4.99
CA SER A 23 -7.69 -9.03 -6.27
C SER A 23 -7.96 -7.55 -6.14
N LEU A 24 -7.19 -6.72 -6.84
CA LEU A 24 -7.42 -5.28 -6.82
C LEU A 24 -8.83 -4.95 -7.27
N SER A 25 -9.35 -5.71 -8.23
CA SER A 25 -10.72 -5.53 -8.71
C SER A 25 -11.80 -5.71 -7.65
N ASP A 26 -11.47 -6.36 -6.52
CA ASP A 26 -12.40 -6.47 -5.39
C ASP A 26 -12.74 -5.09 -4.80
N LEU A 27 -11.89 -4.09 -5.06
CA LEU A 27 -12.09 -2.73 -4.58
C LEU A 27 -12.48 -1.75 -5.69
N ASP A 28 -13.02 -2.26 -6.81
CA ASP A 28 -13.51 -1.40 -7.88
C ASP A 28 -14.56 -0.42 -7.34
N GLY A 29 -14.47 0.83 -7.81
CA GLY A 29 -15.38 1.88 -7.37
C GLY A 29 -14.99 2.54 -6.05
N ARG A 30 -13.87 2.16 -5.46
CA ARG A 30 -13.40 2.71 -4.18
C ARG A 30 -12.04 3.38 -4.33
N TRP A 31 -11.80 4.38 -3.51
CA TRP A 31 -10.45 4.92 -3.32
C TRP A 31 -9.64 3.91 -2.50
N LYS A 32 -8.39 3.69 -2.91
CA LYS A 32 -7.47 2.79 -2.21
C LYS A 32 -6.05 3.29 -2.30
N VAL A 33 -5.28 2.97 -1.27
CA VAL A 33 -3.84 3.26 -1.21
C VAL A 33 -3.11 1.94 -1.13
N LEU A 34 -2.25 1.68 -2.11
CA LEU A 34 -1.33 0.54 -2.07
C LEU A 34 0.02 1.06 -1.61
N PHE A 35 0.55 0.53 -0.52
CA PHE A 35 1.91 0.91 -0.14
C PHE A 35 2.82 -0.31 -0.17
N PHE A 36 3.90 -0.15 -0.92
CA PHE A 36 4.93 -1.19 -1.07
C PHE A 36 6.04 -0.92 -0.08
N TYR A 37 6.53 -1.96 0.58
CA TYR A 37 7.65 -1.84 1.49
C TYR A 37 8.55 -3.07 1.38
N ALA A 38 9.75 -3.00 1.96
CA ALA A 38 10.76 -4.03 1.75
C ALA A 38 10.44 -5.32 2.49
N GLU A 39 10.26 -5.23 3.81
CA GLU A 39 9.99 -6.42 4.61
C GLU A 39 9.41 -6.05 5.98
N ASP A 40 8.66 -6.98 6.56
CA ASP A 40 7.96 -6.78 7.82
C ASP A 40 8.88 -6.44 8.98
N GLY A 41 10.04 -7.06 9.06
CA GLY A 41 10.97 -6.91 10.18
C GLY A 41 11.82 -5.64 10.16
N SER A 42 11.83 -4.90 9.06
CA SER A 42 12.64 -3.68 8.95
C SER A 42 12.07 -2.57 9.86
N PRO A 43 12.93 -1.89 10.65
CA PRO A 43 12.45 -0.80 11.52
C PRO A 43 11.75 0.32 10.76
N THR A 44 12.26 0.71 9.59
CA THR A 44 11.63 1.76 8.78
C THR A 44 10.27 1.32 8.24
N CYS A 45 10.18 0.09 7.76
CA CYS A 45 8.93 -0.47 7.25
C CYS A 45 7.91 -0.63 8.37
N LYS A 46 8.36 -1.04 9.55
CA LYS A 46 7.50 -1.14 10.72
C LYS A 46 6.92 0.22 11.09
N ARG A 47 7.74 1.27 11.10
CA ARG A 47 7.26 2.63 11.35
C ARG A 47 6.26 3.09 10.29
N GLY A 48 6.48 2.70 9.03
CA GLY A 48 5.55 3.01 7.94
C GLY A 48 4.18 2.40 8.19
N CYS A 49 4.15 1.12 8.52
CA CYS A 49 2.90 0.43 8.81
C CYS A 49 2.19 1.04 10.03
N LEU A 50 2.94 1.39 11.07
CA LEU A 50 2.37 2.03 12.25
C LEU A 50 1.83 3.42 11.94
N SER A 51 2.47 4.16 11.04
CA SER A 51 1.97 5.48 10.63
C SER A 51 0.63 5.37 9.89
N PHE A 52 0.46 4.39 9.03
CA PHE A 52 -0.83 4.12 8.41
C PHE A 52 -1.86 3.67 9.43
N LYS A 53 -1.44 2.84 10.40
CA LYS A 53 -2.34 2.40 11.47
C LYS A 53 -2.84 3.59 12.28
N GLU A 54 -1.97 4.53 12.64
CA GLU A 54 -2.34 5.73 13.41
C GLU A 54 -3.43 6.54 12.70
N GLN A 55 -3.38 6.59 11.38
CA GLN A 55 -4.30 7.41 10.57
C GLN A 55 -5.44 6.60 9.95
N TYR A 56 -5.51 5.32 10.25
CA TYR A 56 -6.47 4.42 9.59
C TYR A 56 -7.91 4.89 9.73
N ASN A 57 -8.29 5.33 10.92
CA ASN A 57 -9.67 5.81 11.15
C ASN A 57 -9.98 7.04 10.32
N ILE A 58 -8.99 7.90 10.08
CA ILE A 58 -9.18 9.10 9.26
C ILE A 58 -9.39 8.69 7.80
N PHE A 59 -8.58 7.75 7.29
CA PHE A 59 -8.78 7.25 5.92
C PHE A 59 -10.18 6.68 5.75
N ASN A 60 -10.65 5.90 6.72
CA ASN A 60 -11.98 5.29 6.63
C ASN A 60 -13.13 6.28 6.85
N SER A 61 -12.86 7.43 7.46
CA SER A 61 -13.88 8.45 7.69
C SER A 61 -14.05 9.41 6.52
N LEU A 62 -13.17 9.33 5.52
CA LEU A 62 -13.30 10.15 4.31
C LEU A 62 -14.55 9.73 3.53
N GLU A 63 -15.11 10.66 2.77
CA GLU A 63 -16.30 10.44 1.96
C GLU A 63 -15.92 10.52 0.48
N PRO A 64 -15.81 9.39 -0.24
CA PRO A 64 -16.02 8.01 0.25
C PRO A 64 -14.82 7.49 1.05
N PRO A 65 -15.01 6.39 1.80
CA PRO A 65 -13.91 5.79 2.57
C PRO A 65 -12.76 5.31 1.68
N VAL A 66 -11.56 5.32 2.24
CA VAL A 66 -10.34 4.92 1.54
C VAL A 66 -9.78 3.64 2.17
N GLU A 67 -9.54 2.64 1.36
CA GLU A 67 -8.95 1.37 1.82
C GLU A 67 -7.42 1.45 1.78
N ILE A 68 -6.77 0.82 2.75
CA ILE A 68 -5.31 0.77 2.84
C ILE A 68 -4.87 -0.67 2.63
N ILE A 69 -3.87 -0.89 1.78
CA ILE A 69 -3.34 -2.22 1.49
C ILE A 69 -1.81 -2.16 1.50
N GLY A 70 -1.20 -2.97 2.35
CA GLY A 70 0.26 -3.09 2.40
C GLY A 70 0.74 -4.29 1.59
N ILE A 71 1.84 -4.14 0.87
CA ILE A 71 2.38 -5.19 0.00
C ILE A 71 3.88 -5.31 0.21
N SER A 72 4.35 -6.52 0.48
CA SER A 72 5.78 -6.80 0.54
C SER A 72 6.04 -8.24 0.09
N GLN A 73 7.33 -8.60 0.01
CA GLN A 73 7.72 -9.94 -0.44
C GLN A 73 7.63 -11.00 0.64
N ASN A 74 7.21 -10.65 1.84
CA ASN A 74 7.05 -11.61 2.93
C ASN A 74 6.01 -12.69 2.60
N THR A 75 6.16 -13.85 3.22
CA THR A 75 5.20 -14.94 3.06
C THR A 75 3.89 -14.62 3.80
N VAL A 76 2.85 -15.39 3.50
CA VAL A 76 1.55 -15.27 4.19
C VAL A 76 1.73 -15.43 5.70
N ASP A 77 2.49 -16.44 6.12
CA ASP A 77 2.71 -16.71 7.55
C ASP A 77 3.45 -15.57 8.24
N GLU A 78 4.48 -15.03 7.59
CA GLU A 78 5.21 -13.89 8.13
C GLU A 78 4.32 -12.67 8.28
N HIS A 79 3.50 -12.39 7.26
CA HIS A 79 2.54 -11.28 7.29
C HIS A 79 1.49 -11.46 8.38
N LYS A 80 1.02 -12.68 8.59
CA LYS A 80 0.04 -12.96 9.63
C LYS A 80 0.61 -12.65 11.01
N GLU A 81 1.82 -13.10 11.27
CA GLU A 81 2.51 -12.85 12.53
C GLU A 81 2.74 -11.36 12.75
N PHE A 82 3.21 -10.67 11.72
CA PHE A 82 3.47 -9.23 11.77
C PHE A 82 2.20 -8.42 12.02
N LYS A 83 1.12 -8.77 11.30
CA LYS A 83 -0.17 -8.11 11.45
C LYS A 83 -0.72 -8.29 12.87
N GLU A 84 -0.59 -9.48 13.43
CA GLU A 84 -1.03 -9.76 14.80
C GLU A 84 -0.18 -8.99 15.81
N GLU A 85 1.15 -9.02 15.64
CA GLU A 85 2.08 -8.34 16.55
C GLU A 85 1.78 -6.85 16.65
N LEU A 86 1.55 -6.19 15.51
CA LEU A 86 1.29 -4.76 15.47
C LEU A 86 -0.20 -4.40 15.55
N ALA A 87 -1.08 -5.38 15.53
CA ALA A 87 -2.53 -5.19 15.48
C ALA A 87 -2.92 -4.26 14.32
N LEU A 88 -2.42 -4.57 13.12
CA LEU A 88 -2.69 -3.75 11.94
C LEU A 88 -4.13 -3.96 11.48
N PRO A 89 -4.89 -2.88 11.25
CA PRO A 89 -6.30 -2.99 10.87
C PRO A 89 -6.55 -3.15 9.37
N PHE A 90 -5.49 -3.11 8.56
CA PHE A 90 -5.63 -3.15 7.11
C PHE A 90 -5.05 -4.42 6.51
N ILE A 91 -5.35 -4.64 5.22
CA ILE A 91 -4.94 -5.84 4.50
C ILE A 91 -3.44 -5.81 4.21
N LEU A 92 -2.78 -6.94 4.41
CA LEU A 92 -1.40 -7.16 3.95
C LEU A 92 -1.42 -8.25 2.89
N LEU A 93 -0.72 -8.01 1.79
CA LEU A 93 -0.63 -8.95 0.67
C LEU A 93 0.79 -9.48 0.52
N SER A 94 0.89 -10.76 0.22
CA SER A 94 2.16 -11.44 -0.03
C SER A 94 2.51 -11.36 -1.52
N ASP A 95 3.69 -10.83 -1.84
CA ASP A 95 4.19 -10.71 -3.21
C ASP A 95 5.62 -11.30 -3.27
N PRO A 96 5.77 -12.62 -3.02
CA PRO A 96 7.09 -13.24 -2.84
C PRO A 96 8.00 -13.09 -4.05
N ASP A 97 7.46 -13.11 -5.25
CA ASP A 97 8.23 -12.95 -6.49
C ASP A 97 8.32 -11.50 -6.93
N ARG A 98 7.73 -10.58 -6.18
CA ARG A 98 7.70 -9.15 -6.47
C ARG A 98 7.06 -8.82 -7.83
N LYS A 99 6.17 -9.68 -8.31
CA LYS A 99 5.48 -9.47 -9.58
C LYS A 99 4.55 -8.27 -9.54
N ILE A 100 3.88 -8.06 -8.41
CA ILE A 100 3.00 -6.90 -8.23
C ILE A 100 3.84 -5.63 -8.22
N ALA A 101 4.91 -5.61 -7.41
CA ALA A 101 5.82 -4.46 -7.36
C ALA A 101 6.37 -4.14 -8.75
N GLU A 102 6.76 -5.16 -9.51
CA GLU A 102 7.26 -5.01 -10.86
C GLU A 102 6.23 -4.39 -11.79
N SER A 103 4.98 -4.86 -11.72
CA SER A 103 3.91 -4.35 -12.57
C SER A 103 3.61 -2.87 -12.29
N TYR A 104 3.90 -2.40 -11.08
CA TYR A 104 3.73 -0.99 -10.70
C TYR A 104 5.01 -0.18 -10.90
N GLY A 105 6.07 -0.80 -11.43
CA GLY A 105 7.32 -0.11 -11.67
C GLY A 105 8.06 0.31 -10.40
N VAL A 106 7.83 -0.38 -9.29
CA VAL A 106 8.51 -0.08 -8.03
C VAL A 106 9.98 -0.46 -8.17
N PRO A 107 10.94 0.48 -8.05
CA PRO A 107 12.35 0.18 -8.23
C PRO A 107 12.87 -0.78 -7.16
N VAL A 108 13.91 -1.52 -7.50
CA VAL A 108 14.59 -2.41 -6.57
C VAL A 108 15.98 -1.83 -6.32
N HIS A 109 16.25 -1.41 -5.09
CA HIS A 109 17.54 -0.85 -4.73
C HIS A 109 18.57 -1.94 -4.59
N LEU A 110 19.72 -1.75 -5.26
CA LEU A 110 20.85 -2.67 -5.20
C LEU A 110 20.45 -4.12 -5.52
N GLY A 111 19.39 -4.29 -6.32
CA GLY A 111 18.93 -5.60 -6.74
C GLY A 111 18.36 -6.47 -5.64
N LYS A 112 18.07 -5.90 -4.47
CA LYS A 112 17.62 -6.68 -3.31
C LYS A 112 16.21 -6.38 -2.85
N PHE A 113 15.87 -5.11 -2.66
CA PHE A 113 14.58 -4.73 -2.07
C PHE A 113 13.87 -3.69 -2.92
N PRO A 114 12.54 -3.79 -3.04
CA PRO A 114 11.79 -2.73 -3.71
C PRO A 114 11.87 -1.43 -2.92
N SER A 115 11.76 -0.32 -3.62
CA SER A 115 11.62 0.98 -2.99
C SER A 115 10.32 1.03 -2.20
N LYS A 116 10.29 1.90 -1.20
CA LYS A 116 9.06 2.17 -0.45
C LYS A 116 8.26 3.20 -1.20
N SER A 117 7.15 2.75 -1.79
CA SER A 117 6.31 3.59 -2.65
C SER A 117 4.86 3.40 -2.31
N SER A 118 4.08 4.47 -2.42
CA SER A 118 2.64 4.40 -2.24
C SER A 118 1.92 4.92 -3.47
N PHE A 119 0.86 4.22 -3.86
CA PHE A 119 0.05 4.55 -5.02
C PHE A 119 -1.37 4.82 -4.56
N VAL A 120 -1.88 6.00 -4.89
CA VAL A 120 -3.28 6.36 -4.58
C VAL A 120 -4.09 6.12 -5.85
N ILE A 121 -5.03 5.19 -5.75
CA ILE A 121 -5.84 4.73 -6.88
C ILE A 121 -7.29 5.13 -6.64
N GLY A 122 -7.92 5.77 -7.63
CA GLY A 122 -9.27 6.25 -7.52
C GLY A 122 -10.34 5.20 -7.85
N PRO A 123 -11.63 5.58 -7.71
CA PRO A 123 -12.74 4.69 -8.06
C PRO A 123 -12.76 4.28 -9.52
N ASP A 124 -12.13 5.07 -10.38
CA ASP A 124 -11.97 4.79 -11.82
C ASP A 124 -10.84 3.81 -12.10
N ASN A 125 -10.17 3.32 -11.06
CA ASN A 125 -9.00 2.43 -11.12
C ASN A 125 -7.79 3.06 -11.80
N LYS A 126 -7.74 4.39 -11.82
CA LYS A 126 -6.58 5.12 -12.31
C LYS A 126 -5.71 5.56 -11.15
N ILE A 127 -4.40 5.60 -11.40
CA ILE A 127 -3.43 6.06 -10.42
C ILE A 127 -3.47 7.58 -10.41
N HIS A 128 -3.83 8.17 -9.28
CA HIS A 128 -3.94 9.63 -9.12
C HIS A 128 -2.68 10.24 -8.54
N PHE A 129 -2.03 9.55 -7.60
CA PHE A 129 -0.82 10.03 -6.95
C PHE A 129 0.16 8.88 -6.74
N VAL A 130 1.45 9.18 -6.83
CA VAL A 130 2.54 8.25 -6.53
C VAL A 130 3.52 8.97 -5.63
N TYR A 131 3.86 8.33 -4.52
CA TYR A 131 4.81 8.89 -3.57
C TYR A 131 5.85 7.84 -3.21
N ASP A 132 7.12 8.23 -3.26
CA ASP A 132 8.21 7.41 -2.75
C ASP A 132 8.54 7.89 -1.35
N TRP A 133 8.87 6.96 -0.45
CA TRP A 133 9.25 7.32 0.90
C TRP A 133 10.39 6.43 1.37
N LEU A 134 11.33 7.02 2.14
CA LEU A 134 12.49 6.29 2.65
C LEU A 134 12.60 6.40 4.17
N PHE A 135 12.59 7.62 4.72
CA PHE A 135 12.93 7.83 6.11
C PHE A 135 11.88 8.55 6.95
N ARG A 136 10.83 9.08 6.33
CA ARG A 136 9.85 9.92 7.03
C ARG A 136 8.43 9.41 6.83
N PRO A 137 8.11 8.23 7.39
CA PRO A 137 6.81 7.61 7.14
C PRO A 137 5.61 8.45 7.59
N ARG A 138 5.71 9.17 8.72
CA ARG A 138 4.61 10.03 9.18
C ARG A 138 4.32 11.16 8.21
N GLN A 139 5.35 11.80 7.69
CA GLN A 139 5.19 12.87 6.70
C GLN A 139 4.62 12.34 5.40
N HIS A 140 5.02 11.13 5.03
CA HIS A 140 4.52 10.45 3.84
C HIS A 140 3.02 10.22 3.95
N VAL A 141 2.56 9.63 5.05
CA VAL A 141 1.15 9.38 5.28
C VAL A 141 0.34 10.67 5.32
N ALA A 142 0.86 11.70 6.01
CA ALA A 142 0.20 13.00 6.07
C ALA A 142 0.04 13.62 4.68
N LYS A 143 1.05 13.47 3.82
CA LYS A 143 0.99 13.97 2.45
C LYS A 143 -0.09 13.26 1.63
N ILE A 144 -0.21 11.95 1.80
CA ILE A 144 -1.25 11.17 1.14
C ILE A 144 -2.63 11.65 1.60
N LEU A 145 -2.82 11.84 2.90
CA LEU A 145 -4.08 12.33 3.43
C LEU A 145 -4.46 13.70 2.87
N ARG A 146 -3.50 14.62 2.78
CA ARG A 146 -3.75 15.93 2.19
C ARG A 146 -4.17 15.82 0.72
N SER A 147 -3.52 14.94 -0.04
CA SER A 147 -3.87 14.71 -1.43
C SER A 147 -5.29 14.14 -1.57
N LEU A 148 -5.64 13.19 -0.73
CA LEU A 148 -6.98 12.60 -0.73
C LEU A 148 -8.04 13.63 -0.31
N SER A 149 -7.74 14.47 0.67
CA SER A 149 -8.69 15.49 1.13
C SER A 149 -9.01 16.51 0.04
N SER A 150 -8.12 16.71 -0.94
CA SER A 150 -8.36 17.63 -2.04
C SER A 150 -9.28 17.04 -3.12
N VAL A 151 -9.43 15.71 -3.18
CA VAL A 151 -10.25 15.02 -4.19
C VAL A 151 -11.46 14.29 -3.61
N THR A 152 -11.49 14.10 -2.30
CA THR A 152 -12.64 13.57 -1.56
C THR A 152 -13.22 14.69 -0.70
N SER A 153 -14.48 14.65 -0.41
CA SER A 153 -15.11 15.71 0.38
C SER A 153 -14.96 15.54 1.85
#